data_e2aa7aa09ee4de3fc5a04cf1d3ccc0ca
#
_entry.id   e2aa7aa09ee4de3fc5a04cf1d3ccc0ca
#
_cell.length_a   1.000
_cell.length_b   1.000
_cell.length_c   1.000
_cell.angle_alpha   90.00
_cell.angle_beta   90.00
_cell.angle_gamma   90.00
#
_symmetry.space_group_name_H-M   'P 1'
#
loop_
_entity.id
_entity.type
_entity.pdbx_description
1 polymer ?
#
loop_
_entity_poly.entity_id
_entity_poly.type
_entity_poly.pdbx_seq_one_letter_code
_entity_poly.pdbx_strand_id
1 'polypeptide(L)'
;MSNICYFVHTCDDYQQFWNGWHVSFQKFWPKELDWNVYFVNEEIDCPYDDVTQIKTFKSKKEWIEETREVDSQGNPLPTKGSMKQFDHGWSDRLIMALDNIEEEYLLYVQEDMWLKHLVDHDLFHNAFRFAERTDINVLRLTRLNILSS
;
A
#
# COMPACT_ATOMS: atom_id res chain seq x y z
N MET A 1 -20.79 5.93 7.50
CA MET A 1 -19.47 5.37 7.18
C MET A 1 -19.10 5.88 5.80
N SER A 2 -17.91 6.40 5.65
CA SER A 2 -17.41 6.80 4.32
C SER A 2 -17.10 5.52 3.54
N ASN A 3 -17.60 5.42 2.31
CA ASN A 3 -17.32 4.30 1.41
C ASN A 3 -15.95 4.42 0.73
N ILE A 4 -15.02 5.11 1.41
CA ILE A 4 -13.66 5.43 0.94
C ILE A 4 -12.66 5.30 2.08
N CYS A 5 -11.51 4.72 1.80
CA CYS A 5 -10.39 4.61 2.73
C CYS A 5 -9.13 5.31 2.23
N TYR A 6 -8.21 5.57 3.13
CA TYR A 6 -6.84 5.99 2.83
C TYR A 6 -5.96 4.73 2.80
N PHE A 7 -5.35 4.45 1.66
CA PHE A 7 -4.66 3.19 1.42
C PHE A 7 -3.18 3.45 1.11
N VAL A 8 -2.31 3.05 2.04
CA VAL A 8 -0.85 3.19 1.90
C VAL A 8 -0.26 1.86 1.48
N HIS A 9 0.23 1.79 0.26
CA HIS A 9 0.90 0.61 -0.26
C HIS A 9 2.41 0.79 -0.21
N THR A 10 3.06 0.01 0.62
CA THR A 10 4.51 0.05 0.82
C THR A 10 5.09 -1.37 0.81
N CYS A 11 6.37 -1.50 1.08
CA CYS A 11 7.05 -2.75 1.34
C CYS A 11 8.11 -2.55 2.43
N ASP A 12 8.57 -3.66 2.99
CA ASP A 12 9.52 -3.64 4.11
C ASP A 12 10.86 -2.99 3.75
N ASP A 13 11.28 -3.10 2.47
CA ASP A 13 12.50 -2.48 1.97
C ASP A 13 12.47 -0.93 2.02
N TYR A 14 11.28 -0.33 2.14
CA TYR A 14 11.09 1.12 2.22
C TYR A 14 10.75 1.62 3.62
N GLN A 15 11.01 0.82 4.65
CA GLN A 15 10.74 1.16 6.06
C GLN A 15 11.31 2.54 6.46
N GLN A 16 12.44 2.94 5.88
CA GLN A 16 13.07 4.23 6.17
C GLN A 16 12.19 5.45 5.82
N PHE A 17 11.20 5.29 4.93
CA PHE A 17 10.28 6.36 4.54
C PHE A 17 9.00 6.41 5.37
N TRP A 18 8.67 5.34 6.09
CA TRP A 18 7.41 5.23 6.84
C TRP A 18 7.20 6.35 7.84
N ASN A 19 8.25 6.70 8.59
CA ASN A 19 8.16 7.79 9.57
C ASN A 19 7.88 9.15 8.90
N GLY A 20 8.51 9.44 7.76
CA GLY A 20 8.25 10.67 7.01
C GLY A 20 6.81 10.74 6.51
N TRP A 21 6.29 9.64 5.98
CA TRP A 21 4.89 9.53 5.59
C TRP A 21 3.96 9.79 6.79
N HIS A 22 4.15 9.06 7.90
CA HIS A 22 3.26 9.16 9.06
C HIS A 22 3.27 10.56 9.69
N VAL A 23 4.43 11.18 9.84
CA VAL A 23 4.54 12.56 10.34
C VAL A 23 3.79 13.54 9.43
N SER A 24 3.94 13.41 8.10
CA SER A 24 3.23 14.27 7.16
C SER A 24 1.72 14.04 7.18
N PHE A 25 1.29 12.77 7.30
CA PHE A 25 -0.11 12.39 7.45
C PHE A 25 -0.72 13.01 8.71
N GLN A 26 -0.11 12.80 9.88
CA GLN A 26 -0.57 13.34 11.16
C GLN A 26 -0.68 14.87 11.16
N LYS A 27 0.18 15.54 10.42
CA LYS A 27 0.23 17.00 10.35
C LYS A 27 -0.80 17.61 9.39
N PHE A 28 -1.05 16.96 8.27
CA PHE A 28 -1.75 17.57 7.15
C PHE A 28 -3.05 16.88 6.74
N TRP A 29 -3.31 15.65 7.24
CA TRP A 29 -4.57 14.98 6.99
C TRP A 29 -5.67 15.56 7.87
N PRO A 30 -6.84 15.94 7.31
CA PRO A 30 -7.94 16.47 8.10
C PRO A 30 -8.52 15.41 9.02
N LYS A 31 -8.57 15.71 10.31
CA LYS A 31 -9.14 14.78 11.32
C LYS A 31 -10.65 14.58 11.17
N GLU A 32 -11.29 15.50 10.50
CA GLU A 32 -12.71 15.45 10.18
C GLU A 32 -13.05 14.39 9.13
N LEU A 33 -12.05 13.96 8.35
CA LEU A 33 -12.15 12.82 7.45
C LEU A 33 -11.90 11.54 8.25
N ASP A 34 -12.99 11.02 8.83
CA ASP A 34 -12.98 9.76 9.60
C ASP A 34 -12.97 8.56 8.64
N TRP A 35 -11.87 8.46 7.88
CA TRP A 35 -11.63 7.35 6.97
C TRP A 35 -10.77 6.29 7.62
N ASN A 36 -11.06 5.03 7.32
CA ASN A 36 -10.12 3.96 7.66
C ASN A 36 -8.80 4.18 6.94
N VAL A 37 -7.70 4.00 7.66
CA VAL A 37 -6.35 4.10 7.11
C VAL A 37 -5.73 2.73 7.12
N TYR A 38 -5.49 2.18 5.94
CA TYR A 38 -4.83 0.89 5.76
C TYR A 38 -3.36 1.09 5.41
N PHE A 39 -2.51 0.36 6.10
CA PHE A 39 -1.07 0.35 5.87
C PHE A 39 -0.65 -1.05 5.43
N VAL A 40 -0.22 -1.17 4.19
CA VAL A 40 0.03 -2.45 3.52
C VAL A 40 1.51 -2.68 3.34
N ASN A 41 2.04 -3.72 3.96
CA ASN A 41 3.42 -4.15 3.82
C ASN A 41 3.54 -5.68 3.97
N GLU A 42 4.75 -6.22 4.09
CA GLU A 42 4.99 -7.67 4.12
C GLU A 42 5.01 -8.22 5.55
N GLU A 43 6.12 -8.10 6.28
CA GLU A 43 6.33 -8.77 7.57
C GLU A 43 6.52 -7.86 8.76
N ILE A 44 7.21 -6.72 8.54
CA ILE A 44 7.57 -5.81 9.63
C ILE A 44 6.31 -5.25 10.26
N ASP A 45 6.23 -5.29 11.58
CA ASP A 45 5.11 -4.68 12.29
C ASP A 45 5.09 -3.17 12.09
N CYS A 46 3.93 -2.65 11.69
CA CYS A 46 3.71 -1.22 11.57
C CYS A 46 3.74 -0.58 12.96
N PRO A 47 4.58 0.43 13.20
CA PRO A 47 4.73 1.03 14.52
C PRO A 47 3.64 2.06 14.88
N TYR A 48 2.59 2.19 14.07
CA TYR A 48 1.57 3.24 14.21
C TYR A 48 0.24 2.65 14.65
N ASP A 49 -0.32 3.15 15.75
CA ASP A 49 -1.56 2.66 16.35
C ASP A 49 -2.83 3.22 15.67
N ASP A 50 -2.69 4.23 14.84
CA ASP A 50 -3.78 4.94 14.16
C ASP A 50 -4.07 4.41 12.75
N VAL A 51 -3.47 3.29 12.39
CA VAL A 51 -3.66 2.63 11.10
C VAL A 51 -4.00 1.15 11.28
N THR A 52 -4.70 0.58 10.32
CA THR A 52 -4.94 -0.86 10.23
C THR A 52 -3.90 -1.47 9.32
N GLN A 53 -3.01 -2.28 9.87
CA GLN A 53 -2.00 -2.97 9.08
C GLN A 53 -2.60 -4.16 8.32
N ILE A 54 -2.26 -4.26 7.04
CA ILE A 54 -2.51 -5.45 6.22
C ILE A 54 -1.15 -6.02 5.79
N LYS A 55 -0.83 -7.21 6.30
CA LYS A 55 0.35 -7.95 5.87
C LYS A 55 0.00 -8.80 4.64
N THR A 56 0.79 -8.68 3.58
CA THR A 56 0.46 -9.31 2.31
C THR A 56 1.01 -10.72 2.18
N PHE A 57 2.29 -10.88 1.91
CA PHE A 57 2.89 -12.20 1.74
C PHE A 57 3.90 -12.49 2.82
N LYS A 58 4.17 -13.77 3.01
CA LYS A 58 5.33 -14.23 3.77
C LYS A 58 6.61 -13.67 3.16
N SER A 59 7.64 -13.53 3.99
CA SER A 59 8.95 -13.10 3.51
C SER A 59 9.47 -14.06 2.45
N LYS A 60 10.31 -13.51 1.60
CA LYS A 60 11.07 -14.29 0.65
C LYS A 60 11.84 -15.45 1.35
N LYS A 61 12.31 -15.21 2.57
CA LYS A 61 13.03 -16.19 3.36
C LYS A 61 12.13 -17.36 3.75
N GLU A 62 10.95 -17.09 4.32
CA GLU A 62 9.99 -18.12 4.72
C GLU A 62 9.50 -18.92 3.51
N TRP A 63 9.22 -18.25 2.39
CA TRP A 63 8.82 -18.95 1.18
C TRP A 63 9.93 -19.87 0.65
N ILE A 64 11.18 -19.43 0.63
CA ILE A 64 12.33 -20.25 0.26
C ILE A 64 12.44 -21.44 1.18
N GLU A 65 12.24 -21.29 2.47
CA GLU A 65 12.26 -22.37 3.44
C GLU A 65 11.12 -23.37 3.22
N GLU A 66 9.91 -22.89 2.95
CA GLU A 66 8.73 -23.75 2.72
C GLU A 66 8.72 -24.46 1.37
N THR A 67 9.24 -23.83 0.33
CA THR A 67 9.22 -24.37 -1.05
C THR A 67 10.51 -25.04 -1.46
N ARG A 68 11.48 -25.12 -0.55
CA ARG A 68 12.79 -25.69 -0.83
C ARG A 68 12.69 -27.17 -1.09
N GLU A 69 13.09 -27.59 -2.30
CA GLU A 69 13.24 -29.00 -2.62
C GLU A 69 14.43 -29.60 -1.86
N VAL A 70 14.25 -30.79 -1.37
CA VAL A 70 15.29 -31.57 -0.69
C VAL A 70 15.60 -32.84 -1.51
N ASP A 71 16.83 -33.29 -1.44
CA ASP A 71 17.21 -34.57 -2.01
C ASP A 71 16.65 -35.77 -1.19
N SER A 72 16.87 -36.99 -1.64
CA SER A 72 16.42 -38.20 -0.94
C SER A 72 17.03 -38.40 0.45
N GLN A 73 18.02 -37.62 0.82
CA GLN A 73 18.70 -37.63 2.11
C GLN A 73 18.26 -36.44 3.00
N GLY A 74 17.32 -35.60 2.51
CA GLY A 74 16.84 -34.42 3.23
C GLY A 74 17.75 -33.19 3.12
N ASN A 75 18.77 -33.22 2.27
CA ASN A 75 19.62 -32.06 2.06
C ASN A 75 18.95 -31.10 1.07
N PRO A 76 19.02 -29.79 1.34
CA PRO A 76 18.43 -28.79 0.45
C PRO A 76 19.11 -28.82 -0.92
N LEU A 77 18.32 -28.98 -1.96
CA LEU A 77 18.78 -28.84 -3.33
C LEU A 77 19.12 -27.40 -3.65
N PRO A 78 20.12 -27.15 -4.51
CA PRO A 78 20.35 -25.80 -5.02
C PRO A 78 19.06 -25.30 -5.67
N THR A 79 18.58 -24.15 -5.27
CA THR A 79 17.43 -23.47 -5.88
C THR A 79 17.76 -23.25 -7.36
N LYS A 80 17.35 -24.20 -8.20
CA LYS A 80 17.48 -24.04 -9.65
C LYS A 80 16.48 -22.98 -10.07
N GLY A 81 17.02 -21.82 -10.27
CA GLY A 81 16.42 -20.74 -11.03
C GLY A 81 14.96 -20.53 -10.68
N SER A 82 14.75 -19.55 -10.05
CA SER A 82 13.75 -18.58 -10.35
C SER A 82 13.39 -17.79 -9.12
N MET A 83 14.32 -16.98 -8.73
CA MET A 83 13.93 -15.68 -8.15
C MET A 83 12.81 -15.04 -8.98
N LYS A 84 12.65 -15.42 -10.25
CA LYS A 84 11.56 -14.96 -11.13
C LYS A 84 10.18 -15.57 -10.84
N GLN A 85 10.11 -16.74 -10.22
CA GLN A 85 8.81 -17.31 -9.80
C GLN A 85 8.34 -16.80 -8.44
N PHE A 86 9.23 -16.18 -7.70
CA PHE A 86 8.92 -15.60 -6.39
C PHE A 86 8.56 -14.12 -6.47
N ASP A 87 8.64 -13.53 -7.62
CA ASP A 87 8.15 -12.19 -7.83
C ASP A 87 6.61 -12.21 -7.80
N HIS A 88 6.06 -12.42 -6.61
CA HIS A 88 4.75 -11.89 -6.30
C HIS A 88 4.90 -10.39 -6.48
N GLY A 89 4.67 -9.96 -7.70
CA GLY A 89 4.87 -8.62 -8.12
C GLY A 89 4.05 -7.67 -7.27
N TRP A 90 4.38 -6.43 -7.36
CA TRP A 90 3.62 -5.35 -6.77
C TRP A 90 2.10 -5.50 -6.94
N SER A 91 1.65 -5.98 -8.10
CA SER A 91 0.23 -6.21 -8.40
C SER A 91 -0.40 -7.32 -7.58
N ASP A 92 0.30 -8.41 -7.31
CA ASP A 92 -0.23 -9.52 -6.53
C ASP A 92 -0.45 -9.13 -5.08
N ARG A 93 0.49 -8.37 -4.52
CA ARG A 93 0.37 -7.78 -3.18
C ARG A 93 -0.78 -6.79 -3.09
N LEU A 94 -0.94 -5.95 -4.11
CA LEU A 94 -2.04 -5.01 -4.18
C LEU A 94 -3.39 -5.74 -4.20
N ILE A 95 -3.55 -6.75 -5.05
CA ILE A 95 -4.79 -7.54 -5.14
C ILE A 95 -5.09 -8.21 -3.79
N MET A 96 -4.10 -8.86 -3.18
CA MET A 96 -4.27 -9.47 -1.88
C MET A 96 -4.70 -8.46 -0.80
N ALA A 97 -4.14 -7.26 -0.82
CA ALA A 97 -4.51 -6.23 0.14
C ALA A 97 -5.92 -5.71 -0.10
N LEU A 98 -6.31 -5.53 -1.37
CA LEU A 98 -7.66 -5.10 -1.75
C LEU A 98 -8.74 -6.10 -1.32
N ASP A 99 -8.45 -7.39 -1.32
CA ASP A 99 -9.36 -8.43 -0.83
C ASP A 99 -9.62 -8.35 0.69
N ASN A 100 -8.85 -7.54 1.42
CA ASN A 100 -8.97 -7.35 2.87
C ASN A 100 -9.59 -6.00 3.27
N ILE A 101 -10.10 -5.22 2.33
CA ILE A 101 -10.79 -3.96 2.60
C ILE A 101 -12.27 -4.05 2.20
N GLU A 102 -13.12 -3.34 2.90
CA GLU A 102 -14.58 -3.35 2.65
C GLU A 102 -15.05 -2.12 1.87
N GLU A 103 -14.23 -1.08 1.80
CA GLU A 103 -14.56 0.16 1.12
C GLU A 103 -14.53 -0.02 -0.41
N GLU A 104 -15.51 0.60 -1.08
CA GLU A 104 -15.64 0.56 -2.54
C GLU A 104 -14.61 1.45 -3.24
N TYR A 105 -14.16 2.51 -2.55
CA TYR A 105 -13.20 3.46 -3.07
C TYR A 105 -11.98 3.57 -2.16
N LEU A 106 -10.85 3.89 -2.75
CA LEU A 106 -9.63 4.14 -1.98
C LEU A 106 -8.84 5.34 -2.53
N LEU A 107 -8.24 6.08 -1.61
CA LEU A 107 -7.19 7.03 -1.93
C LEU A 107 -5.85 6.30 -1.86
N TYR A 108 -5.31 5.93 -3.02
CA TYR A 108 -4.04 5.21 -3.12
C TYR A 108 -2.86 6.15 -2.96
N VAL A 109 -1.97 5.81 -2.03
CA VAL A 109 -0.70 6.49 -1.82
C VAL A 109 0.43 5.49 -1.59
N GLN A 110 1.67 5.91 -1.80
CA GLN A 110 2.88 5.20 -1.42
C GLN A 110 3.60 5.92 -0.28
N GLU A 111 4.50 5.24 0.39
CA GLU A 111 5.23 5.76 1.56
C GLU A 111 6.09 7.00 1.29
N ASP A 112 6.45 7.26 0.03
CA ASP A 112 7.21 8.42 -0.43
C ASP A 112 6.32 9.60 -0.87
N MET A 113 5.00 9.40 -0.87
CA MET A 113 4.02 10.45 -1.19
C MET A 113 3.61 11.22 0.07
N TRP A 114 4.45 12.16 0.46
CA TRP A 114 4.22 12.96 1.67
C TRP A 114 3.32 14.16 1.40
N LEU A 115 2.36 14.37 2.30
CA LEU A 115 1.54 15.57 2.27
C LEU A 115 2.40 16.79 2.62
N LYS A 116 2.29 17.86 1.83
CA LYS A 116 3.07 19.10 2.03
C LYS A 116 2.25 20.22 2.65
N HIS A 117 0.94 20.14 2.50
CA HIS A 117 -0.01 21.16 2.97
C HIS A 117 -1.25 20.47 3.54
N LEU A 118 -2.02 21.22 4.32
CA LEU A 118 -3.34 20.75 4.73
C LEU A 118 -4.15 20.33 3.51
N VAL A 119 -4.71 19.15 3.61
CA VAL A 119 -5.58 18.61 2.57
C VAL A 119 -6.90 19.40 2.57
N ASP A 120 -7.30 19.87 1.41
CA ASP A 120 -8.58 20.54 1.24
C ASP A 120 -9.71 19.50 1.24
N HIS A 121 -10.46 19.50 2.33
CA HIS A 121 -11.61 18.59 2.53
C HIS A 121 -12.64 18.72 1.41
N ASP A 122 -12.97 19.94 1.00
CA ASP A 122 -14.00 20.19 -0.02
C ASP A 122 -13.54 19.72 -1.40
N LEU A 123 -12.24 19.87 -1.70
CA LEU A 123 -11.66 19.34 -2.93
C LEU A 123 -11.78 17.83 -3.01
N PHE A 124 -11.44 17.10 -1.93
CA PHE A 124 -11.57 15.66 -1.88
C PHE A 124 -13.02 15.21 -2.00
N HIS A 125 -13.91 15.86 -1.27
CA HIS A 125 -15.34 15.55 -1.32
C HIS A 125 -15.92 15.76 -2.73
N ASN A 126 -15.54 16.83 -3.41
CA ASN A 126 -15.96 17.11 -4.77
C ASN A 126 -15.36 16.11 -5.78
N ALA A 127 -14.08 15.75 -5.61
CA ALA A 127 -13.42 14.74 -6.44
C ALA A 127 -14.11 13.37 -6.31
N PHE A 128 -14.42 12.97 -5.08
CA PHE A 128 -15.13 11.73 -4.79
C PHE A 128 -16.54 11.72 -5.42
N ARG A 129 -17.33 12.76 -5.20
CA ARG A 129 -18.67 12.89 -5.82
C ARG A 129 -18.60 12.89 -7.35
N PHE A 130 -17.56 13.44 -7.91
CA PHE A 130 -17.34 13.39 -9.37
C PHE A 130 -17.09 11.94 -9.82
N ALA A 131 -16.24 11.20 -9.13
CA ALA A 131 -15.96 9.81 -9.45
C ALA A 131 -17.23 8.94 -9.38
N GLU A 132 -18.01 9.06 -8.31
CA GLU A 132 -19.29 8.35 -8.14
C GLU A 132 -20.29 8.60 -9.28
N ARG A 133 -20.38 9.85 -9.74
CA ARG A 133 -21.36 10.25 -10.77
C ARG A 133 -20.97 9.87 -12.19
N THR A 134 -19.70 9.69 -12.44
CA THR A 134 -19.16 9.54 -13.79
C THR A 134 -18.68 8.13 -14.10
N ASP A 135 -18.83 7.20 -13.17
CA ASP A 135 -18.36 5.81 -13.30
C ASP A 135 -16.87 5.73 -13.69
N ILE A 136 -16.09 6.65 -13.14
CA ILE A 136 -14.63 6.69 -13.35
C ILE A 136 -13.96 5.76 -12.35
N ASN A 137 -13.23 4.78 -12.85
CA ASN A 137 -12.51 3.82 -12.01
C ASN A 137 -11.23 4.39 -11.39
N VAL A 138 -10.60 5.37 -12.02
CA VAL A 138 -9.35 5.98 -11.55
C VAL A 138 -9.37 7.48 -11.77
N LEU A 139 -9.21 8.24 -10.67
CA LEU A 139 -9.03 9.68 -10.69
C LEU A 139 -7.65 10.04 -10.14
N ARG A 140 -6.81 10.62 -10.97
CA ARG A 140 -5.47 11.04 -10.54
C ARG A 140 -5.51 12.46 -9.95
N LEU A 141 -5.13 12.61 -8.67
CA LEU A 141 -5.14 13.86 -7.93
C LEU A 141 -3.79 14.60 -7.95
N THR A 142 -2.74 14.01 -8.55
CA THR A 142 -1.42 14.63 -8.61
C THR A 142 -1.18 15.33 -9.95
N ARG A 143 -0.57 16.53 -9.92
CA ARG A 143 -0.04 17.15 -11.12
C ARG A 143 1.22 16.42 -11.59
N LEU A 144 1.22 15.94 -12.82
CA LEU A 144 2.46 15.69 -13.53
C LEU A 144 3.08 17.08 -13.84
N ASN A 145 4.13 17.46 -13.11
CA ASN A 145 5.02 18.49 -13.59
C ASN A 145 5.79 17.86 -14.78
N ILE A 146 5.23 17.97 -15.97
CA ILE A 146 6.00 17.81 -17.19
C ILE A 146 6.94 19.00 -17.17
N LEU A 147 8.19 18.77 -16.77
CA LEU A 147 9.26 19.70 -17.03
C LEU A 147 9.35 19.80 -18.56
N SER A 148 8.72 20.82 -19.12
CA SER A 148 9.00 21.25 -20.48
C SER A 148 10.45 21.75 -20.46
N SER A 149 11.34 20.91 -20.96
CA SER A 149 12.68 21.34 -21.37
C SER A 149 12.64 22.44 -22.41
#